data_c9957e8b288b04cff663151ee54de6b4
#
_entry.id   c9957e8b288b04cff663151ee54de6b4
#
_cell.length_a   1.000
_cell.length_b   1.000
_cell.length_c   1.000
_cell.angle_alpha   90.00
_cell.angle_beta   90.00
_cell.angle_gamma   90.00
#
_symmetry.space_group_name_H-M   'P 1'
#
loop_
_entity.id
_entity.type
_entity.pdbx_description
1 polymer ?
#
loop_
_entity_poly.entity_id
_entity_poly.type
_entity_poly.pdbx_seq_one_letter_code
_entity_poly.pdbx_strand_id
1 'polypeptide(L)'
;MQLLVAWTVLRTFAALGRLEPVDEAREGIKVDAAPAAIVETHWPETGIRTRPWSPSKRIATMAKGTRLLVRGVVASRDNSGCKGKPWYAVYPFGYICSEHVKPGREQPLVGHALGERMRGERRLPYDYAKVREEGALMYRGVDGVRTGVAARSLSEGMNLAVARTLEVDGSAYVETVDGQLVSKSSVGWLGQGSAWHGVFLTDNAAIGPAFAWSSRDKVPVLAEPAVKAAQVGTLGLRERVDLLEETGEADPDRWWKIGEGRYVQAKNLNEVVFTAIPEGALRDNRLASGDDQWIDVDLGEQVLVAYRGARPVYATLVSSGKGSPTPKGNYPIWAKVASMTMANQDYEDNPYMVEHVPWVMLFQGHNALHGAYWHDQFGKRRSHGCVNLAPLDARWLFEWVAPALPAGWTGYLPADLERSVVVHVRDSSLPPDQAFFQERPIGPPDPEEEKRRQEEADERRAEAAAAAAEAVPAAAAAG
;
A
#
# COMPACT_ATOMS: atom_id res chain seq x y z
N MET A 1 -37.35 -7.10 -0.74
CA MET A 1 -36.18 -6.19 -0.76
C MET A 1 -35.27 -6.36 0.44
N GLN A 2 -35.78 -6.56 1.65
CA GLN A 2 -34.97 -6.83 2.86
C GLN A 2 -34.20 -8.16 2.84
N LEU A 3 -34.73 -9.21 2.24
CA LEU A 3 -34.09 -10.53 2.14
C LEU A 3 -32.89 -10.57 1.18
N LEU A 4 -32.88 -9.78 0.11
CA LEU A 4 -31.73 -9.70 -0.84
C LEU A 4 -30.54 -8.96 -0.25
N VAL A 5 -30.77 -7.92 0.56
CA VAL A 5 -29.71 -7.18 1.26
C VAL A 5 -29.04 -8.07 2.31
N ALA A 6 -29.81 -8.88 3.03
CA ALA A 6 -29.28 -9.84 4.01
C ALA A 6 -28.40 -10.92 3.34
N TRP A 7 -28.73 -11.39 2.15
CA TRP A 7 -27.96 -12.41 1.44
C TRP A 7 -26.62 -11.89 0.87
N THR A 8 -26.60 -10.65 0.39
CA THR A 8 -25.36 -10.02 -0.08
C THR A 8 -24.43 -9.72 1.10
N VAL A 9 -24.97 -9.28 2.22
CA VAL A 9 -24.24 -9.07 3.47
C VAL A 9 -23.66 -10.39 4.00
N LEU A 10 -24.44 -11.51 3.97
CA LEU A 10 -23.98 -12.83 4.43
C LEU A 10 -22.83 -13.41 3.57
N ARG A 11 -22.82 -13.18 2.25
CA ARG A 11 -21.68 -13.60 1.40
C ARG A 11 -20.41 -12.80 1.69
N THR A 12 -20.54 -11.53 2.07
CA THR A 12 -19.42 -10.70 2.51
C THR A 12 -18.87 -11.18 3.86
N PHE A 13 -19.70 -11.72 4.75
CA PHE A 13 -19.27 -12.30 6.01
C PHE A 13 -18.39 -13.56 5.86
N ALA A 14 -18.62 -14.40 4.86
CA ALA A 14 -17.77 -15.56 4.62
C ALA A 14 -16.35 -15.18 4.16
N ALA A 15 -16.18 -14.02 3.49
CA ALA A 15 -14.88 -13.47 3.12
C ALA A 15 -14.21 -12.68 4.27
N LEU A 16 -14.97 -12.33 5.33
CA LEU A 16 -14.49 -11.60 6.51
C LEU A 16 -13.94 -12.52 7.62
N GLY A 17 -13.72 -13.78 7.34
CA GLY A 17 -13.48 -14.92 8.23
C GLY A 17 -12.45 -14.80 9.36
N ARG A 18 -11.98 -13.59 9.70
CA ARG A 18 -11.03 -13.37 10.80
C ARG A 18 -11.27 -12.11 11.62
N LEU A 19 -12.36 -11.40 11.39
CA LEU A 19 -12.74 -10.28 12.24
C LEU A 19 -13.64 -10.82 13.35
N GLU A 20 -13.09 -10.99 14.55
CA GLU A 20 -13.91 -11.33 15.71
C GLU A 20 -14.50 -10.03 16.28
N PRO A 21 -15.81 -9.86 16.17
CA PRO A 21 -16.50 -8.81 16.90
C PRO A 21 -16.34 -9.06 18.40
N VAL A 22 -16.36 -7.99 19.17
CA VAL A 22 -16.51 -8.09 20.61
C VAL A 22 -17.81 -8.84 20.90
N ASP A 23 -17.76 -9.81 21.81
CA ASP A 23 -18.95 -10.49 22.31
C ASP A 23 -19.78 -9.49 23.14
N GLU A 24 -20.74 -8.84 22.47
CA GLU A 24 -21.57 -7.79 23.05
C GLU A 24 -22.33 -8.27 24.29
N ALA A 25 -22.82 -9.52 24.26
CA ALA A 25 -23.55 -10.12 25.37
C ALA A 25 -22.64 -10.35 26.59
N ARG A 26 -21.44 -10.89 26.37
CA ARG A 26 -20.45 -11.13 27.43
C ARG A 26 -19.96 -9.84 28.07
N GLU A 27 -19.82 -8.77 27.28
CA GLU A 27 -19.39 -7.45 27.76
C GLU A 27 -20.53 -6.56 28.26
N GLY A 28 -21.77 -7.05 28.23
CA GLY A 28 -22.95 -6.31 28.68
C GLY A 28 -23.25 -5.08 27.80
N ILE A 29 -22.86 -5.10 26.53
CA ILE A 29 -23.14 -4.05 25.56
C ILE A 29 -24.53 -4.30 24.98
N LYS A 30 -25.49 -3.44 25.32
CA LYS A 30 -26.83 -3.51 24.76
C LYS A 30 -26.93 -2.66 23.51
N VAL A 31 -27.24 -3.29 22.40
CA VAL A 31 -27.47 -2.63 21.10
C VAL A 31 -28.97 -2.56 20.85
N ASP A 32 -29.53 -1.35 20.86
CA ASP A 32 -30.92 -1.08 20.58
C ASP A 32 -31.13 -0.71 19.10
N ALA A 33 -32.38 -0.64 18.65
CA ALA A 33 -32.73 -0.22 17.30
C ALA A 33 -32.23 1.21 17.01
N ALA A 34 -31.54 1.39 15.88
CA ALA A 34 -31.03 2.70 15.49
C ALA A 34 -32.09 3.54 14.77
N PRO A 35 -32.09 4.88 14.95
CA PRO A 35 -32.99 5.80 14.25
C PRO A 35 -32.69 5.93 12.74
N ALA A 36 -31.53 5.51 12.31
CA ALA A 36 -31.10 5.54 10.90
C ALA A 36 -30.39 4.25 10.54
N ALA A 37 -30.67 3.72 9.35
CA ALA A 37 -30.01 2.53 8.81
C ALA A 37 -28.60 2.83 8.26
N ILE A 38 -28.32 4.07 7.89
CA ILE A 38 -27.07 4.55 7.30
C ILE A 38 -26.68 5.85 7.99
N VAL A 39 -25.38 5.99 8.27
CA VAL A 39 -24.78 7.22 8.75
C VAL A 39 -23.61 7.62 7.85
N GLU A 40 -23.39 8.93 7.72
CA GLU A 40 -22.30 9.51 6.94
C GLU A 40 -21.36 10.31 7.86
N THR A 41 -20.05 10.06 7.74
CA THR A 41 -19.04 10.80 8.51
C THR A 41 -18.96 12.25 8.04
N HIS A 42 -18.90 13.20 8.95
CA HIS A 42 -18.73 14.62 8.61
C HIS A 42 -17.42 15.22 9.13
N TRP A 43 -16.66 14.45 9.90
CA TRP A 43 -15.30 14.81 10.32
C TRP A 43 -14.28 14.00 9.52
N PRO A 44 -13.12 14.57 9.19
CA PRO A 44 -11.99 13.80 8.68
C PRO A 44 -11.48 12.85 9.78
N GLU A 45 -10.89 11.71 9.35
CA GLU A 45 -10.26 10.72 10.24
C GLU A 45 -11.14 10.19 11.39
N THR A 46 -12.42 10.06 11.12
CA THR A 46 -13.37 9.50 12.09
C THR A 46 -13.05 8.04 12.41
N GLY A 47 -12.82 7.72 13.68
CA GLY A 47 -12.41 6.37 14.11
C GLY A 47 -13.59 5.44 14.40
N ILE A 48 -13.50 4.17 13.93
CA ILE A 48 -14.29 3.06 14.43
C ILE A 48 -13.50 2.35 15.53
N ARG A 49 -14.17 1.97 16.60
CA ARG A 49 -13.58 1.39 17.80
C ARG A 49 -14.11 0.00 18.12
N THR A 50 -13.34 -0.78 18.86
CA THR A 50 -13.76 -2.12 19.29
C THR A 50 -14.94 -2.09 20.27
N ARG A 51 -15.08 -1.03 21.08
CA ARG A 51 -16.13 -0.83 22.08
C ARG A 51 -16.70 0.58 21.99
N PRO A 52 -17.95 0.82 22.47
CA PRO A 52 -18.55 2.15 22.47
C PRO A 52 -17.94 3.06 23.57
N TRP A 53 -16.63 3.25 23.48
CA TRP A 53 -15.83 3.96 24.46
C TRP A 53 -14.54 4.50 23.81
N SER A 54 -14.27 5.80 23.94
CA SER A 54 -13.15 6.47 23.25
C SER A 54 -11.76 5.92 23.55
N PRO A 55 -11.39 5.49 24.77
CA PRO A 55 -10.13 4.85 25.02
C PRO A 55 -9.99 3.44 24.44
N SER A 56 -11.07 2.81 23.96
CA SER A 56 -10.99 1.49 23.36
C SER A 56 -10.21 1.52 22.04
N LYS A 57 -9.64 0.37 21.66
CA LYS A 57 -8.78 0.25 20.46
C LYS A 57 -9.51 0.73 19.20
N ARG A 58 -8.88 1.61 18.44
CA ARG A 58 -9.33 2.00 17.09
C ARG A 58 -9.02 0.86 16.12
N ILE A 59 -10.01 0.45 15.34
CA ILE A 59 -9.90 -0.61 14.34
C ILE A 59 -10.04 -0.11 12.91
N ALA A 60 -10.49 1.13 12.73
CA ALA A 60 -10.56 1.74 11.42
C ALA A 60 -10.56 3.27 11.52
N THR A 61 -10.18 3.91 10.43
CA THR A 61 -10.27 5.35 10.22
C THR A 61 -11.07 5.62 8.96
N MET A 62 -12.09 6.48 9.07
CA MET A 62 -12.98 6.82 7.98
C MET A 62 -12.70 8.23 7.49
N ALA A 63 -12.59 8.39 6.19
CA ALA A 63 -12.56 9.70 5.57
C ALA A 63 -13.91 10.42 5.74
N LYS A 64 -13.91 11.75 5.64
CA LYS A 64 -15.14 12.55 5.58
C LYS A 64 -16.01 12.11 4.40
N GLY A 65 -17.32 12.01 4.61
CA GLY A 65 -18.27 11.57 3.59
C GLY A 65 -18.40 10.05 3.46
N THR A 66 -17.68 9.26 4.28
CA THR A 66 -17.82 7.80 4.30
C THR A 66 -19.19 7.40 4.83
N ARG A 67 -19.87 6.52 4.10
CA ARG A 67 -21.21 6.03 4.44
C ARG A 67 -21.13 4.64 5.05
N LEU A 68 -21.72 4.47 6.23
CA LEU A 68 -21.66 3.24 7.02
C LEU A 68 -23.06 2.69 7.26
N LEU A 69 -23.22 1.37 7.11
CA LEU A 69 -24.42 0.66 7.56
C LEU A 69 -24.40 0.55 9.08
N VAL A 70 -25.56 0.83 9.71
CA VAL A 70 -25.75 0.79 11.15
C VAL A 70 -26.46 -0.49 11.55
N ARG A 71 -25.93 -1.20 12.56
CA ARG A 71 -26.55 -2.37 13.17
C ARG A 71 -27.52 -1.97 14.28
N GLY A 72 -27.22 -0.87 14.99
CA GLY A 72 -28.00 -0.40 16.11
C GLY A 72 -27.34 0.78 16.81
N VAL A 73 -27.87 1.15 17.97
CA VAL A 73 -27.38 2.23 18.81
C VAL A 73 -27.13 1.73 20.23
N VAL A 74 -26.05 2.23 20.82
CA VAL A 74 -25.70 1.96 22.23
C VAL A 74 -25.81 3.26 22.99
N ALA A 75 -26.56 3.26 24.08
CA ALA A 75 -26.68 4.42 24.93
C ALA A 75 -25.34 4.85 25.51
N SER A 76 -25.12 6.16 25.60
CA SER A 76 -23.91 6.69 26.22
C SER A 76 -23.85 6.28 27.68
N ARG A 77 -22.67 5.85 28.13
CA ARG A 77 -22.32 5.79 29.56
C ARG A 77 -21.52 7.04 29.90
N ASP A 78 -21.57 7.47 31.14
CA ASP A 78 -20.75 8.57 31.62
C ASP A 78 -19.26 8.31 31.27
N ASN A 79 -18.57 9.34 30.77
CA ASN A 79 -17.17 9.29 30.34
C ASN A 79 -16.88 8.38 29.14
N SER A 80 -17.86 8.00 28.32
CA SER A 80 -17.60 7.19 27.11
C SER A 80 -16.77 7.93 26.03
N GLY A 81 -16.57 9.25 26.18
CA GLY A 81 -15.79 10.07 25.24
C GLY A 81 -16.57 10.50 23.99
N CYS A 82 -17.92 10.34 23.99
CA CYS A 82 -18.80 10.78 22.91
C CYS A 82 -19.66 11.99 23.33
N LYS A 83 -19.17 12.85 24.22
CA LYS A 83 -19.85 14.05 24.74
C LYS A 83 -21.28 13.76 25.27
N GLY A 84 -21.47 12.61 25.90
CA GLY A 84 -22.79 12.19 26.40
C GLY A 84 -23.76 11.70 25.33
N LYS A 85 -23.37 11.69 24.05
CA LYS A 85 -24.16 11.18 22.94
C LYS A 85 -24.00 9.66 22.76
N PRO A 86 -24.99 8.97 22.17
CA PRO A 86 -24.91 7.53 21.94
C PRO A 86 -23.82 7.16 20.93
N TRP A 87 -23.50 5.88 20.89
CA TRP A 87 -22.63 5.29 19.89
C TRP A 87 -23.45 4.49 18.89
N TYR A 88 -23.13 4.58 17.61
CA TYR A 88 -23.68 3.67 16.62
C TYR A 88 -22.82 2.41 16.52
N ALA A 89 -23.46 1.24 16.65
CA ALA A 89 -22.89 -0.03 16.25
C ALA A 89 -22.98 -0.14 14.72
N VAL A 90 -21.85 -0.34 14.03
CA VAL A 90 -21.78 -0.34 12.56
C VAL A 90 -21.44 -1.72 12.00
N TYR A 91 -21.78 -1.95 10.73
CA TYR A 91 -21.41 -3.17 10.03
C TYR A 91 -19.95 -3.13 9.54
N PRO A 92 -19.26 -4.28 9.53
CA PRO A 92 -19.69 -5.58 10.05
C PRO A 92 -19.65 -5.66 11.58
N PHE A 93 -18.85 -4.82 12.24
CA PHE A 93 -18.67 -4.68 13.68
C PHE A 93 -18.01 -3.35 14.02
N GLY A 94 -17.94 -3.05 15.32
CA GLY A 94 -17.34 -1.84 15.85
C GLY A 94 -18.35 -0.71 16.11
N TYR A 95 -17.82 0.36 16.67
CA TYR A 95 -18.64 1.46 17.18
C TYR A 95 -18.07 2.81 16.76
N ILE A 96 -18.97 3.72 16.37
CA ILE A 96 -18.65 5.09 16.00
C ILE A 96 -19.45 6.06 16.87
N CYS A 97 -18.80 7.11 17.35
CA CYS A 97 -19.49 8.15 18.12
C CYS A 97 -20.48 8.90 17.23
N SER A 98 -21.72 9.04 17.68
CA SER A 98 -22.78 9.72 16.91
C SER A 98 -22.50 11.20 16.67
N GLU A 99 -21.62 11.82 17.45
CA GLU A 99 -21.15 13.19 17.23
C GLU A 99 -20.37 13.35 15.92
N HIS A 100 -19.77 12.27 15.41
CA HIS A 100 -18.91 12.30 14.22
C HIS A 100 -19.64 11.96 12.92
N VAL A 101 -20.93 11.64 13.00
CA VAL A 101 -21.75 11.20 11.87
C VAL A 101 -23.10 11.90 11.84
N LYS A 102 -23.71 11.96 10.68
CA LYS A 102 -25.07 12.41 10.43
C LYS A 102 -25.87 11.31 9.75
N PRO A 103 -27.22 11.31 9.83
CA PRO A 103 -28.04 10.39 9.05
C PRO A 103 -27.69 10.49 7.56
N GLY A 104 -27.40 9.35 6.93
CA GLY A 104 -27.13 9.23 5.49
C GLY A 104 -28.36 8.73 4.75
N ARG A 105 -28.47 9.07 3.48
CA ARG A 105 -29.55 8.61 2.59
C ARG A 105 -29.08 7.63 1.52
N GLU A 106 -27.82 7.71 1.16
CA GLU A 106 -27.22 6.88 0.09
C GLU A 106 -26.55 5.65 0.67
N GLN A 107 -26.63 4.54 -0.06
CA GLN A 107 -26.00 3.29 0.34
C GLN A 107 -24.47 3.43 0.41
N PRO A 108 -23.80 2.68 1.29
CA PRO A 108 -22.34 2.55 1.25
C PRO A 108 -21.86 2.03 -0.09
N LEU A 109 -20.66 2.43 -0.46
CA LEU A 109 -19.97 1.87 -1.62
C LEU A 109 -19.77 0.37 -1.46
N VAL A 110 -19.99 -0.38 -2.54
CA VAL A 110 -19.67 -1.81 -2.57
C VAL A 110 -18.17 -1.96 -2.75
N GLY A 111 -17.53 -2.76 -1.89
CA GLY A 111 -16.09 -2.87 -1.83
C GLY A 111 -15.47 -1.78 -0.93
N HIS A 112 -14.28 -1.29 -1.26
CA HIS A 112 -13.63 -0.19 -0.56
C HIS A 112 -13.92 1.17 -1.22
N ALA A 113 -13.52 2.26 -0.57
CA ALA A 113 -13.83 3.64 -0.99
C ALA A 113 -13.40 4.00 -2.43
N LEU A 114 -12.47 3.24 -3.02
CA LEU A 114 -12.00 3.45 -4.40
C LEU A 114 -12.88 2.73 -5.45
N GLY A 115 -13.77 1.82 -5.04
CA GLY A 115 -14.52 0.94 -5.95
C GLY A 115 -15.32 1.65 -7.03
N GLU A 116 -15.98 2.77 -6.72
CA GLU A 116 -16.74 3.54 -7.72
C GLU A 116 -15.86 4.21 -8.78
N ARG A 117 -14.64 4.57 -8.42
CA ARG A 117 -13.69 5.22 -9.32
C ARG A 117 -13.03 4.25 -10.30
N MET A 118 -13.15 2.94 -10.04
CA MET A 118 -12.52 1.87 -10.83
C MET A 118 -13.44 1.27 -11.91
N ARG A 119 -14.41 2.04 -12.39
CA ARG A 119 -15.31 1.59 -13.46
C ARG A 119 -14.61 1.55 -14.82
N GLY A 120 -14.94 0.55 -15.63
CA GLY A 120 -14.36 0.36 -16.95
C GLY A 120 -12.92 -0.17 -16.92
N GLU A 121 -12.12 0.21 -17.89
CA GLU A 121 -10.73 -0.26 -18.07
C GLU A 121 -9.70 0.51 -17.22
N ARG A 122 -10.13 1.32 -16.25
CA ARG A 122 -9.21 2.07 -15.41
C ARG A 122 -8.41 1.14 -14.51
N ARG A 123 -7.10 1.35 -14.52
CA ARG A 123 -6.15 0.66 -13.62
C ARG A 123 -5.92 1.42 -12.32
N LEU A 124 -6.27 2.70 -12.26
CA LEU A 124 -6.02 3.60 -11.14
C LEU A 124 -7.30 4.33 -10.73
N PRO A 125 -7.50 4.60 -9.42
CA PRO A 125 -8.72 5.23 -8.92
C PRO A 125 -8.82 6.73 -9.23
N TYR A 126 -7.69 7.39 -9.47
CA TYR A 126 -7.59 8.81 -9.77
C TYR A 126 -6.84 9.03 -11.07
N ASP A 127 -6.94 10.23 -11.62
CA ASP A 127 -5.97 10.73 -12.56
C ASP A 127 -4.80 11.30 -11.76
N TYR A 128 -3.58 11.14 -12.28
CA TYR A 128 -2.39 11.57 -11.56
C TYR A 128 -1.52 12.47 -12.43
N ALA A 129 -0.89 13.43 -11.78
CA ALA A 129 0.02 14.36 -12.43
C ALA A 129 1.31 14.51 -11.63
N LYS A 130 2.41 14.74 -12.33
CA LYS A 130 3.73 14.96 -11.76
C LYS A 130 4.09 16.44 -11.86
N VAL A 131 4.56 17.03 -10.77
CA VAL A 131 5.12 18.38 -10.76
C VAL A 131 6.40 18.40 -11.60
N ARG A 132 6.48 19.34 -12.55
CA ARG A 132 7.56 19.45 -13.55
C ARG A 132 8.58 20.55 -13.27
N GLU A 133 8.29 21.43 -12.33
CA GLU A 133 9.15 22.55 -12.01
C GLU A 133 9.27 22.73 -10.50
N GLU A 134 10.47 23.07 -10.05
CA GLU A 134 10.72 23.40 -8.67
C GLU A 134 10.02 24.72 -8.29
N GLY A 135 9.40 24.75 -7.10
CA GLY A 135 8.72 25.95 -6.63
C GLY A 135 7.30 26.16 -7.15
N ALA A 136 6.69 25.15 -7.82
CA ALA A 136 5.30 25.22 -8.26
C ALA A 136 4.36 25.50 -7.06
N LEU A 137 3.47 26.48 -7.20
CA LEU A 137 2.61 26.92 -6.09
C LEU A 137 1.31 26.10 -6.02
N MET A 138 0.97 25.69 -4.80
CA MET A 138 -0.28 25.03 -4.47
C MET A 138 -1.16 25.94 -3.63
N TYR A 139 -2.42 26.10 -4.01
CA TYR A 139 -3.37 27.04 -3.41
C TYR A 139 -4.52 26.30 -2.72
N ARG A 140 -5.06 26.90 -1.63
CA ARG A 140 -6.29 26.39 -0.97
C ARG A 140 -7.52 26.89 -1.73
N GLY A 141 -7.94 26.14 -2.76
CA GLY A 141 -9.14 26.47 -3.54
C GLY A 141 -8.99 27.75 -4.36
N VAL A 142 -10.10 28.17 -4.95
CA VAL A 142 -10.20 29.33 -5.87
C VAL A 142 -9.80 30.64 -5.18
N ASP A 143 -10.19 30.84 -3.93
CA ASP A 143 -9.88 32.07 -3.19
C ASP A 143 -8.37 32.24 -2.98
N GLY A 144 -7.64 31.14 -2.71
CA GLY A 144 -6.19 31.17 -2.62
C GLY A 144 -5.52 31.62 -3.92
N VAL A 145 -6.05 31.14 -5.08
CA VAL A 145 -5.55 31.57 -6.39
C VAL A 145 -5.79 33.06 -6.59
N ARG A 146 -7.01 33.56 -6.33
CA ARG A 146 -7.39 34.97 -6.53
C ARG A 146 -6.64 35.94 -5.64
N THR A 147 -6.35 35.52 -4.42
CA THR A 147 -5.58 36.34 -3.47
C THR A 147 -4.07 36.24 -3.66
N GLY A 148 -3.60 35.27 -4.47
CA GLY A 148 -2.18 34.98 -4.65
C GLY A 148 -1.52 34.34 -3.43
N VAL A 149 -2.31 33.90 -2.42
CA VAL A 149 -1.80 33.30 -1.19
C VAL A 149 -1.67 31.78 -1.37
N ALA A 150 -0.44 31.35 -1.65
CA ALA A 150 -0.14 29.91 -1.75
C ALA A 150 -0.19 29.23 -0.37
N ALA A 151 -0.70 28.01 -0.35
CA ALA A 151 -0.66 27.14 0.84
C ALA A 151 0.75 26.58 1.07
N ARG A 152 1.43 26.22 -0.01
CA ARG A 152 2.83 25.76 -0.01
C ARG A 152 3.43 25.80 -1.41
N SER A 153 4.75 25.67 -1.45
CA SER A 153 5.52 25.37 -2.65
C SER A 153 5.70 23.88 -2.81
N LEU A 154 5.74 23.38 -4.05
CA LEU A 154 5.96 21.99 -4.41
C LEU A 154 7.32 21.84 -5.08
N SER A 155 7.99 20.72 -4.80
CA SER A 155 9.24 20.38 -5.47
C SER A 155 9.00 19.61 -6.77
N GLU A 156 9.92 19.72 -7.71
CA GLU A 156 9.92 18.93 -8.93
C GLU A 156 9.89 17.43 -8.58
N GLY A 157 9.09 16.69 -9.29
CA GLY A 157 8.97 15.24 -9.09
C GLY A 157 7.88 14.81 -8.12
N MET A 158 7.31 15.69 -7.31
CA MET A 158 6.14 15.38 -6.50
C MET A 158 4.95 14.95 -7.36
N ASN A 159 4.14 14.03 -6.86
CA ASN A 159 3.01 13.46 -7.60
C ASN A 159 1.70 13.82 -6.92
N LEU A 160 0.74 14.29 -7.71
CA LEU A 160 -0.56 14.80 -7.28
C LEU A 160 -1.67 13.88 -7.77
N ALA A 161 -2.67 13.63 -6.94
CA ALA A 161 -3.90 12.98 -7.35
C ALA A 161 -4.92 14.01 -7.78
N VAL A 162 -5.39 13.94 -9.02
CA VAL A 162 -6.22 14.96 -9.64
C VAL A 162 -7.68 14.53 -9.67
N ALA A 163 -8.55 15.42 -9.17
CA ALA A 163 -10.00 15.26 -9.23
C ALA A 163 -10.57 15.77 -10.56
N ARG A 164 -10.12 16.94 -11.01
CA ARG A 164 -10.57 17.58 -12.26
C ARG A 164 -9.64 18.73 -12.68
N THR A 165 -9.87 19.22 -13.89
CA THR A 165 -9.31 20.50 -14.36
C THR A 165 -10.39 21.56 -14.33
N LEU A 166 -10.04 22.79 -13.98
CA LEU A 166 -10.94 23.95 -13.98
C LEU A 166 -10.19 25.23 -14.41
N GLU A 167 -10.95 26.26 -14.74
CA GLU A 167 -10.41 27.59 -15.05
C GLU A 167 -10.70 28.56 -13.91
N VAL A 168 -9.72 29.36 -13.55
CA VAL A 168 -9.85 30.49 -12.62
C VAL A 168 -9.29 31.72 -13.28
N ASP A 169 -10.14 32.71 -13.50
CA ASP A 169 -9.77 34.02 -14.08
C ASP A 169 -8.95 33.87 -15.37
N GLY A 170 -9.37 32.94 -16.26
CA GLY A 170 -8.75 32.71 -17.59
C GLY A 170 -7.49 31.82 -17.56
N SER A 171 -7.07 31.31 -16.40
CA SER A 171 -5.95 30.37 -16.25
C SER A 171 -6.41 28.98 -15.87
N ALA A 172 -5.79 27.94 -16.45
CA ALA A 172 -6.14 26.56 -16.20
C ALA A 172 -5.39 25.99 -14.97
N TYR A 173 -6.13 25.31 -14.09
CA TYR A 173 -5.64 24.66 -12.90
C TYR A 173 -6.06 23.19 -12.87
N VAL A 174 -5.26 22.36 -12.23
CA VAL A 174 -5.66 21.03 -11.74
C VAL A 174 -6.12 21.16 -10.30
N GLU A 175 -7.29 20.61 -9.98
CA GLU A 175 -7.77 20.47 -8.61
C GLU A 175 -7.38 19.08 -8.11
N THR A 176 -6.65 19.01 -7.00
CA THR A 176 -6.31 17.76 -6.36
C THR A 176 -7.55 17.14 -5.71
N VAL A 177 -7.46 15.84 -5.37
CA VAL A 177 -8.53 15.13 -4.65
C VAL A 177 -8.85 15.80 -3.31
N ASP A 178 -7.85 16.45 -2.70
CA ASP A 178 -7.99 17.20 -1.44
C ASP A 178 -8.46 18.65 -1.64
N GLY A 179 -8.85 19.02 -2.87
CA GLY A 179 -9.43 20.33 -3.19
C GLY A 179 -8.42 21.47 -3.30
N GLN A 180 -7.14 21.17 -3.46
CA GLN A 180 -6.09 22.16 -3.67
C GLN A 180 -5.89 22.43 -5.17
N LEU A 181 -5.43 23.62 -5.54
CA LEU A 181 -5.24 24.03 -6.93
C LEU A 181 -3.76 24.23 -7.25
N VAL A 182 -3.31 23.65 -8.36
CA VAL A 182 -1.97 23.83 -8.91
C VAL A 182 -2.11 24.22 -10.37
N SER A 183 -1.26 25.14 -10.86
CA SER A 183 -1.30 25.53 -12.28
C SER A 183 -1.15 24.31 -13.18
N LYS A 184 -2.00 24.19 -14.20
CA LYS A 184 -1.94 23.09 -15.16
C LYS A 184 -0.63 23.08 -15.95
N SER A 185 0.01 24.24 -16.16
CA SER A 185 1.31 24.35 -16.82
C SER A 185 2.46 23.74 -16.03
N SER A 186 2.35 23.76 -14.68
CA SER A 186 3.39 23.26 -13.77
C SER A 186 3.37 21.72 -13.61
N VAL A 187 2.42 21.02 -14.25
CA VAL A 187 2.27 19.57 -14.07
C VAL A 187 2.21 18.81 -15.41
N GLY A 188 2.57 17.52 -15.34
CA GLY A 188 2.45 16.59 -16.47
C GLY A 188 1.68 15.34 -16.08
N TRP A 189 0.78 14.87 -16.94
CA TRP A 189 -0.05 13.70 -16.71
C TRP A 189 0.78 12.40 -16.69
N LEU A 190 0.45 11.50 -15.78
CA LEU A 190 1.12 10.21 -15.60
C LEU A 190 0.38 9.03 -16.26
N GLY A 191 -0.81 9.27 -16.84
CA GLY A 191 -1.63 8.20 -17.41
C GLY A 191 -2.18 7.22 -16.37
N GLN A 192 -2.37 5.98 -16.76
CA GLN A 192 -2.99 4.91 -15.93
C GLN A 192 -1.97 3.98 -15.26
N GLY A 193 -0.71 4.40 -15.14
CA GLY A 193 0.36 3.55 -14.59
C GLY A 193 0.71 2.37 -15.50
N SER A 194 1.49 1.43 -14.97
CA SER A 194 1.88 0.21 -15.68
C SER A 194 0.67 -0.66 -16.05
N ALA A 195 0.72 -1.29 -17.22
CA ALA A 195 -0.20 -2.36 -17.61
C ALA A 195 0.31 -3.75 -17.22
N TRP A 196 1.49 -3.84 -16.62
CA TRP A 196 2.05 -5.09 -16.11
C TRP A 196 1.09 -5.71 -15.09
N HIS A 197 1.04 -7.01 -15.10
CA HIS A 197 0.41 -7.83 -14.06
C HIS A 197 1.09 -9.18 -13.96
N GLY A 198 1.07 -9.78 -12.77
CA GLY A 198 1.59 -11.10 -12.50
C GLY A 198 0.72 -12.23 -13.06
N VAL A 199 0.97 -13.42 -12.57
CA VAL A 199 0.30 -14.64 -13.03
C VAL A 199 -0.40 -15.36 -11.88
N PHE A 200 -1.61 -15.86 -12.15
CA PHE A 200 -2.31 -16.78 -11.26
C PHE A 200 -1.68 -18.17 -11.36
N LEU A 201 -1.46 -18.78 -10.21
CA LEU A 201 -0.92 -20.12 -10.08
C LEU A 201 -2.08 -21.06 -9.70
N THR A 202 -2.87 -21.42 -10.71
CA THR A 202 -4.04 -22.28 -10.52
C THR A 202 -3.65 -23.72 -10.62
N ASP A 203 -4.07 -24.51 -9.64
CA ASP A 203 -4.04 -25.98 -9.51
C ASP A 203 -2.67 -26.70 -9.51
N ASN A 204 -2.58 -27.71 -8.63
CA ASN A 204 -1.40 -28.51 -8.32
C ASN A 204 -0.71 -29.24 -9.49
N ALA A 205 -1.37 -29.37 -10.62
CA ALA A 205 -0.77 -29.87 -11.85
C ALA A 205 -0.12 -28.76 -12.69
N ALA A 206 -0.34 -27.50 -12.34
CA ALA A 206 0.10 -26.30 -13.04
C ALA A 206 1.07 -25.42 -12.25
N ILE A 207 1.54 -25.83 -11.08
CA ILE A 207 2.86 -25.41 -10.64
C ILE A 207 3.80 -26.20 -11.54
N GLY A 208 3.86 -25.74 -12.78
CA GLY A 208 4.77 -26.23 -13.79
C GLY A 208 6.22 -26.11 -13.34
N PRO A 209 7.19 -26.34 -14.19
CA PRO A 209 8.59 -26.10 -13.87
C PRO A 209 8.72 -24.69 -13.27
N ALA A 210 9.73 -24.49 -12.41
CA ALA A 210 10.13 -23.17 -11.99
C ALA A 210 10.18 -22.24 -13.21
N PHE A 211 9.81 -20.99 -13.03
CA PHE A 211 9.76 -20.05 -14.14
C PHE A 211 10.38 -18.72 -13.74
N ALA A 212 10.69 -17.91 -14.72
CA ALA A 212 11.24 -16.57 -14.51
C ALA A 212 10.66 -15.57 -15.50
N TRP A 213 10.87 -14.30 -15.22
CA TRP A 213 10.67 -13.22 -16.17
C TRP A 213 12.02 -12.61 -16.58
N SER A 214 12.18 -12.27 -17.87
CA SER A 214 13.33 -11.52 -18.32
C SER A 214 13.38 -10.15 -17.66
N SER A 215 14.56 -9.78 -17.12
CA SER A 215 14.76 -8.54 -16.35
C SER A 215 14.87 -7.27 -17.20
N ARG A 216 15.01 -7.42 -18.53
CA ARG A 216 15.16 -6.33 -19.49
C ARG A 216 14.70 -6.74 -20.89
N ASP A 217 14.58 -5.77 -21.78
CA ASP A 217 14.33 -6.02 -23.19
C ASP A 217 15.56 -6.58 -23.89
N LYS A 218 15.34 -7.37 -24.94
CA LYS A 218 16.37 -7.97 -25.81
C LYS A 218 17.41 -8.81 -25.05
N VAL A 219 16.96 -9.62 -24.07
CA VAL A 219 17.82 -10.61 -23.43
C VAL A 219 18.23 -11.67 -24.45
N PRO A 220 19.54 -11.91 -24.71
CA PRO A 220 19.96 -12.90 -25.66
C PRO A 220 19.67 -14.32 -25.18
N VAL A 221 19.12 -15.13 -26.09
CA VAL A 221 18.96 -16.57 -25.93
C VAL A 221 20.05 -17.24 -26.78
N LEU A 222 20.89 -18.08 -26.15
CA LEU A 222 22.04 -18.70 -26.79
C LEU A 222 21.82 -20.19 -27.01
N ALA A 223 22.51 -20.76 -28.00
CA ALA A 223 22.41 -22.19 -28.35
C ALA A 223 22.99 -23.12 -27.28
N GLU A 224 23.98 -22.61 -26.51
CA GLU A 224 24.71 -23.34 -25.46
C GLU A 224 24.88 -22.42 -24.24
N PRO A 225 25.12 -22.95 -23.02
CA PRO A 225 25.36 -22.16 -21.82
C PRO A 225 26.75 -21.54 -21.78
N ALA A 226 27.08 -20.73 -22.78
CA ALA A 226 28.37 -20.08 -22.94
C ALA A 226 28.20 -18.68 -23.56
N VAL A 227 28.91 -17.67 -23.02
CA VAL A 227 28.82 -16.26 -23.46
C VAL A 227 29.12 -16.06 -24.94
N LYS A 228 29.98 -16.92 -25.54
CA LYS A 228 30.37 -16.86 -26.95
C LYS A 228 29.52 -17.76 -27.86
N ALA A 229 28.53 -18.47 -27.34
CA ALA A 229 27.67 -19.32 -28.12
C ALA A 229 26.83 -18.51 -29.12
N ALA A 230 26.36 -19.17 -30.16
CA ALA A 230 25.52 -18.56 -31.19
C ALA A 230 24.20 -18.08 -30.56
N GLN A 231 23.81 -16.85 -30.87
CA GLN A 231 22.50 -16.33 -30.45
C GLN A 231 21.40 -16.92 -31.34
N VAL A 232 20.42 -17.58 -30.71
CA VAL A 232 19.30 -18.24 -31.40
C VAL A 232 17.97 -17.53 -31.20
N GLY A 233 17.95 -16.48 -30.37
CA GLY A 233 16.76 -15.67 -30.12
C GLY A 233 17.00 -14.54 -29.15
N THR A 234 15.91 -13.87 -28.78
CA THR A 234 15.88 -12.84 -27.75
C THR A 234 14.59 -12.96 -26.95
N LEU A 235 14.62 -12.56 -25.66
CA LEU A 235 13.42 -12.35 -24.86
C LEU A 235 13.13 -10.85 -24.77
N GLY A 236 11.85 -10.51 -24.83
CA GLY A 236 11.35 -9.15 -24.55
C GLY A 236 11.38 -8.84 -23.05
N LEU A 237 11.11 -7.59 -22.68
CA LEU A 237 10.99 -7.19 -21.27
C LEU A 237 9.86 -7.96 -20.58
N ARG A 238 10.16 -8.60 -19.44
CA ARG A 238 9.21 -9.38 -18.62
C ARG A 238 8.55 -10.53 -19.38
N GLU A 239 9.22 -11.04 -20.40
CA GLU A 239 8.79 -12.26 -21.05
C GLU A 239 8.99 -13.45 -20.11
N ARG A 240 7.93 -14.25 -19.91
CA ARG A 240 7.97 -15.44 -19.05
C ARG A 240 8.63 -16.58 -19.77
N VAL A 241 9.51 -17.30 -19.07
CA VAL A 241 10.17 -18.53 -19.52
C VAL A 241 10.10 -19.59 -18.43
N ASP A 242 9.90 -20.84 -18.84
CA ASP A 242 10.01 -21.99 -17.94
C ASP A 242 11.48 -22.34 -17.76
N LEU A 243 11.88 -22.65 -16.53
CA LEU A 243 13.26 -23.02 -16.15
C LEU A 243 13.34 -24.55 -16.10
N LEU A 244 14.03 -25.16 -17.06
CA LEU A 244 14.06 -26.61 -17.25
C LEU A 244 15.26 -27.27 -16.55
N GLU A 245 16.47 -26.71 -16.74
CA GLU A 245 17.72 -27.26 -16.23
C GLU A 245 18.69 -26.12 -15.92
N GLU A 246 19.29 -26.15 -14.75
CA GLU A 246 20.29 -25.21 -14.32
C GLU A 246 21.70 -25.75 -14.62
N THR A 247 22.60 -24.90 -15.09
CA THR A 247 24.00 -25.22 -15.29
C THR A 247 24.90 -24.10 -14.76
N GLY A 248 26.08 -24.45 -14.25
CA GLY A 248 26.98 -23.52 -13.56
C GLY A 248 26.62 -23.33 -12.09
N GLU A 249 27.58 -22.87 -11.28
CA GLU A 249 27.43 -22.77 -9.82
C GLU A 249 27.07 -21.36 -9.36
N ALA A 250 27.53 -20.33 -10.08
CA ALA A 250 27.30 -18.93 -9.72
C ALA A 250 27.37 -18.00 -10.94
N ASP A 251 26.81 -16.80 -10.81
CA ASP A 251 26.97 -15.75 -11.80
C ASP A 251 28.44 -15.30 -11.94
N PRO A 252 28.95 -15.06 -13.19
CA PRO A 252 28.19 -15.00 -14.45
C PRO A 252 27.98 -16.35 -15.14
N ASP A 253 28.42 -17.45 -14.57
CA ASP A 253 28.46 -18.76 -15.20
C ASP A 253 27.19 -19.61 -14.94
N ARG A 254 26.22 -19.05 -14.27
CA ARG A 254 24.91 -19.66 -14.01
C ARG A 254 23.94 -19.42 -15.18
N TRP A 255 23.43 -20.50 -15.75
CA TRP A 255 22.55 -20.50 -16.91
C TRP A 255 21.32 -21.34 -16.71
N TRP A 256 20.24 -20.93 -17.30
CA TRP A 256 19.00 -21.70 -17.40
C TRP A 256 18.76 -22.19 -18.82
N LYS A 257 18.49 -23.48 -18.96
CA LYS A 257 17.91 -24.06 -20.16
C LYS A 257 16.42 -23.72 -20.15
N ILE A 258 15.95 -23.04 -21.19
CA ILE A 258 14.55 -22.61 -21.34
C ILE A 258 13.87 -23.30 -22.54
N GLY A 259 14.54 -24.26 -23.14
CA GLY A 259 14.08 -25.04 -24.29
C GLY A 259 15.24 -25.81 -24.91
N GLU A 260 14.95 -26.65 -25.90
CA GLU A 260 15.98 -27.38 -26.60
C GLU A 260 16.95 -26.43 -27.35
N GLY A 261 18.25 -26.51 -27.04
CA GLY A 261 19.28 -25.60 -27.61
C GLY A 261 19.01 -24.11 -27.28
N ARG A 262 18.39 -23.80 -26.15
CA ARG A 262 18.02 -22.44 -25.73
C ARG A 262 18.40 -22.18 -24.29
N TYR A 263 19.39 -21.30 -24.09
CA TYR A 263 19.95 -20.98 -22.79
C TYR A 263 19.95 -19.47 -22.54
N VAL A 264 19.69 -19.09 -21.29
CA VAL A 264 19.72 -17.69 -20.83
C VAL A 264 20.56 -17.61 -19.56
N GLN A 265 21.41 -16.58 -19.43
CA GLN A 265 22.13 -16.33 -18.17
C GLN A 265 21.15 -15.96 -17.06
N ALA A 266 21.28 -16.58 -15.89
CA ALA A 266 20.43 -16.38 -14.73
C ALA A 266 20.32 -14.91 -14.33
N LYS A 267 21.41 -14.14 -14.33
CA LYS A 267 21.42 -12.68 -14.01
C LYS A 267 20.53 -11.81 -14.90
N ASN A 268 20.03 -12.33 -16.01
CA ASN A 268 19.10 -11.63 -16.90
C ASN A 268 17.63 -12.01 -16.64
N LEU A 269 17.39 -12.79 -15.60
CA LEU A 269 16.06 -13.27 -15.19
C LEU A 269 15.73 -12.78 -13.79
N ASN A 270 14.44 -12.68 -13.50
CA ASN A 270 13.88 -12.59 -12.15
C ASN A 270 13.19 -13.93 -11.90
N GLU A 271 13.80 -14.79 -11.10
CA GLU A 271 13.36 -16.17 -10.89
C GLU A 271 12.22 -16.23 -9.87
N VAL A 272 11.20 -17.02 -10.16
CA VAL A 272 10.14 -17.30 -9.18
C VAL A 272 10.51 -18.54 -8.39
N VAL A 273 11.05 -18.32 -7.21
CA VAL A 273 11.44 -19.38 -6.29
C VAL A 273 10.32 -19.58 -5.27
N PHE A 274 9.69 -20.76 -5.32
CA PHE A 274 8.70 -21.12 -4.32
C PHE A 274 9.38 -21.55 -3.02
N THR A 275 8.96 -20.95 -1.91
CA THR A 275 9.51 -21.27 -0.59
C THR A 275 8.50 -22.07 0.23
N ALA A 276 9.04 -22.95 1.09
CA ALA A 276 8.24 -23.55 2.14
C ALA A 276 7.80 -22.47 3.14
N ILE A 277 6.76 -22.78 3.90
CA ILE A 277 6.27 -21.87 4.92
C ILE A 277 7.40 -21.60 5.92
N PRO A 278 7.81 -20.32 6.10
CA PRO A 278 8.92 -20.00 7.00
C PRO A 278 8.55 -20.29 8.45
N GLU A 279 9.48 -20.83 9.22
CA GLU A 279 9.35 -20.94 10.66
C GLU A 279 9.13 -19.56 11.28
N GLY A 280 8.11 -19.41 12.12
CA GLY A 280 7.73 -18.13 12.72
C GLY A 280 6.92 -17.16 11.84
N ALA A 281 6.70 -17.48 10.54
CA ALA A 281 5.74 -16.72 9.72
C ALA A 281 4.31 -16.85 10.25
N LEU A 282 4.04 -17.87 11.04
CA LEU A 282 2.75 -18.24 11.54
C LEU A 282 2.85 -18.54 13.04
N ARG A 283 2.40 -17.60 13.81
CA ARG A 283 2.45 -17.62 15.27
C ARG A 283 1.37 -18.53 15.75
N ASP A 284 0.89 -19.37 15.82
CA ASP A 284 -0.08 -20.37 16.22
C ASP A 284 -0.32 -21.40 15.12
N ASN A 285 -0.33 -22.62 15.41
CA ASN A 285 -0.68 -23.82 14.65
C ASN A 285 -1.80 -23.68 13.56
N ARG A 286 -2.04 -22.47 13.06
CA ARG A 286 -3.10 -22.12 12.09
C ARG A 286 -2.87 -22.66 10.70
N LEU A 287 -1.63 -23.01 10.36
CA LEU A 287 -1.34 -23.70 9.10
C LEU A 287 -1.98 -25.07 9.00
N ALA A 288 -2.41 -25.64 10.11
CA ALA A 288 -3.14 -26.90 10.10
C ALA A 288 -4.44 -26.84 9.27
N SER A 289 -5.01 -25.64 9.03
CA SER A 289 -6.21 -25.46 8.20
C SER A 289 -5.92 -25.43 6.70
N GLY A 290 -4.65 -25.26 6.27
CA GLY A 290 -4.28 -25.19 4.86
C GLY A 290 -4.74 -23.95 4.09
N ASP A 291 -5.48 -23.04 4.75
CA ASP A 291 -6.10 -21.87 4.13
C ASP A 291 -5.49 -20.53 4.52
N ASP A 292 -4.50 -20.52 5.40
CA ASP A 292 -3.90 -19.29 5.87
C ASP A 292 -3.12 -18.56 4.78
N GLN A 293 -3.40 -17.25 4.66
CA GLN A 293 -2.75 -16.38 3.69
C GLN A 293 -1.43 -15.85 4.24
N TRP A 294 -0.43 -15.86 3.41
CA TRP A 294 0.83 -15.16 3.66
C TRP A 294 1.48 -14.75 2.33
N ILE A 295 2.46 -13.86 2.39
CA ILE A 295 3.11 -13.26 1.22
C ILE A 295 4.61 -13.43 1.38
N ASP A 296 5.29 -13.98 0.37
CA ASP A 296 6.75 -14.01 0.26
C ASP A 296 7.21 -12.86 -0.64
N VAL A 297 8.22 -12.12 -0.20
CA VAL A 297 8.89 -11.07 -0.98
C VAL A 297 10.36 -11.39 -1.05
N ASP A 298 10.83 -11.76 -2.23
CA ASP A 298 12.24 -11.99 -2.50
C ASP A 298 12.92 -10.71 -3.03
N LEU A 299 13.79 -10.13 -2.20
CA LEU A 299 14.52 -8.92 -2.55
C LEU A 299 15.64 -9.17 -3.58
N GLY A 300 16.17 -10.38 -3.64
CA GLY A 300 17.17 -10.78 -4.65
C GLY A 300 16.56 -10.78 -6.03
N GLU A 301 15.44 -11.46 -6.18
CA GLU A 301 14.74 -11.64 -7.44
C GLU A 301 13.73 -10.51 -7.76
N GLN A 302 13.41 -9.66 -6.80
CA GLN A 302 12.35 -8.63 -6.93
C GLN A 302 11.00 -9.24 -7.32
N VAL A 303 10.66 -10.35 -6.67
CA VAL A 303 9.46 -11.15 -6.89
C VAL A 303 8.63 -11.20 -5.61
N LEU A 304 7.32 -11.19 -5.78
CA LEU A 304 6.35 -11.46 -4.73
C LEU A 304 5.53 -12.69 -5.10
N VAL A 305 5.38 -13.60 -4.14
CA VAL A 305 4.48 -14.76 -4.26
C VAL A 305 3.48 -14.74 -3.12
N ALA A 306 2.19 -14.84 -3.46
CA ALA A 306 1.11 -14.99 -2.48
C ALA A 306 0.74 -16.45 -2.29
N TYR A 307 0.51 -16.87 -1.04
CA TYR A 307 0.28 -18.26 -0.66
C TYR A 307 -1.01 -18.43 0.15
N ARG A 308 -1.65 -19.59 -0.03
CA ARG A 308 -2.62 -20.16 0.91
C ARG A 308 -2.04 -21.45 1.49
N GLY A 309 -1.71 -21.47 2.79
CA GLY A 309 -0.94 -22.56 3.36
C GLY A 309 0.37 -22.76 2.59
N ALA A 310 0.65 -23.98 2.16
CA ALA A 310 1.81 -24.30 1.34
C ALA A 310 1.62 -24.03 -0.17
N ARG A 311 0.42 -23.62 -0.60
CA ARG A 311 0.10 -23.48 -2.03
C ARG A 311 0.31 -22.05 -2.51
N PRO A 312 1.23 -21.79 -3.46
CA PRO A 312 1.33 -20.51 -4.13
C PRO A 312 0.07 -20.28 -4.98
N VAL A 313 -0.47 -19.07 -4.98
CA VAL A 313 -1.70 -18.73 -5.71
C VAL A 313 -1.50 -17.61 -6.73
N TYR A 314 -0.47 -16.79 -6.54
CA TYR A 314 -0.15 -15.67 -7.41
C TYR A 314 1.33 -15.32 -7.33
N ALA A 315 1.95 -14.93 -8.43
CA ALA A 315 3.30 -14.41 -8.46
C ALA A 315 3.38 -13.17 -9.34
N THR A 316 4.18 -12.17 -8.93
CA THR A 316 4.42 -10.95 -9.69
C THR A 316 5.78 -10.34 -9.39
N LEU A 317 6.23 -9.44 -10.28
CA LEU A 317 7.41 -8.60 -10.07
C LEU A 317 7.08 -7.40 -9.19
N VAL A 318 8.03 -7.05 -8.33
CA VAL A 318 7.93 -5.88 -7.44
C VAL A 318 9.10 -4.92 -7.64
N SER A 319 9.05 -3.77 -6.97
CA SER A 319 10.19 -2.87 -6.82
C SER A 319 10.38 -2.54 -5.36
N SER A 320 11.39 -3.12 -4.72
CA SER A 320 11.74 -2.89 -3.32
C SER A 320 12.69 -1.70 -3.12
N GLY A 321 13.13 -1.47 -1.90
CA GLY A 321 14.01 -0.36 -1.52
C GLY A 321 15.37 -0.39 -2.25
N LYS A 322 15.78 0.78 -2.78
CA LYS A 322 17.07 0.99 -3.44
C LYS A 322 18.07 1.70 -2.53
N GLY A 323 17.70 2.85 -1.98
CA GLY A 323 18.56 3.66 -1.12
C GLY A 323 18.42 3.27 0.36
N SER A 324 17.20 2.97 0.79
CA SER A 324 16.90 2.38 2.09
C SER A 324 16.33 0.99 1.84
N PRO A 325 17.01 -0.08 2.25
CA PRO A 325 16.58 -1.42 1.95
C PRO A 325 15.27 -1.77 2.68
N THR A 326 14.41 -2.51 2.00
CA THR A 326 13.25 -3.14 2.62
C THR A 326 13.77 -4.13 3.67
N PRO A 327 13.36 -4.04 4.94
CA PRO A 327 13.92 -4.89 6.00
C PRO A 327 13.46 -6.34 5.85
N LYS A 328 14.40 -7.29 6.01
CA LYS A 328 14.09 -8.73 6.05
C LYS A 328 13.42 -9.08 7.37
N GLY A 329 12.54 -10.06 7.33
CA GLY A 329 11.83 -10.56 8.51
C GLY A 329 10.41 -11.02 8.20
N ASN A 330 9.70 -11.42 9.27
CA ASN A 330 8.28 -11.76 9.24
C ASN A 330 7.45 -10.62 9.84
N TYR A 331 6.67 -9.96 9.00
CA TYR A 331 5.94 -8.76 9.39
C TYR A 331 4.44 -8.92 9.14
N PRO A 332 3.62 -8.98 10.19
CA PRO A 332 2.17 -8.95 10.02
C PRO A 332 1.72 -7.59 9.46
N ILE A 333 0.79 -7.59 8.53
CA ILE A 333 0.16 -6.37 8.03
C ILE A 333 -0.59 -5.70 9.19
N TRP A 334 -0.11 -4.53 9.63
CA TRP A 334 -0.68 -3.81 10.76
C TRP A 334 -1.72 -2.75 10.37
N ALA A 335 -1.80 -2.39 9.10
CA ALA A 335 -2.88 -1.55 8.57
C ALA A 335 -3.11 -1.81 7.07
N LYS A 336 -4.37 -1.76 6.67
CA LYS A 336 -4.81 -1.72 5.26
C LYS A 336 -5.53 -0.40 5.04
N VAL A 337 -5.09 0.37 4.04
CA VAL A 337 -5.68 1.67 3.70
C VAL A 337 -5.94 1.72 2.20
N ALA A 338 -7.17 2.07 1.82
CA ALA A 338 -7.56 2.11 0.41
C ALA A 338 -6.69 3.08 -0.39
N SER A 339 -6.36 4.22 0.21
CA SER A 339 -5.48 5.23 -0.37
C SER A 339 -4.89 6.11 0.72
N MET A 340 -3.60 6.45 0.61
CA MET A 340 -2.95 7.42 1.51
C MET A 340 -1.87 8.21 0.78
N THR A 341 -1.66 9.46 1.17
CA THR A 341 -0.52 10.24 0.72
C THR A 341 0.74 9.78 1.44
N MET A 342 1.80 9.54 0.68
CA MET A 342 3.11 9.20 1.19
C MET A 342 4.05 10.36 0.95
N ALA A 343 4.71 10.81 2.00
CA ALA A 343 5.73 11.83 1.96
C ALA A 343 6.88 11.40 2.87
N ASN A 344 8.05 11.95 2.66
CA ASN A 344 9.10 11.80 3.64
C ASN A 344 8.67 12.45 4.97
N GLN A 345 9.23 11.93 6.04
CA GLN A 345 9.05 12.49 7.37
C GLN A 345 9.74 13.85 7.44
N ASP A 346 9.30 14.71 8.36
CA ASP A 346 9.87 16.06 8.53
C ASP A 346 11.37 16.05 8.83
N TYR A 347 11.92 14.93 9.29
CA TYR A 347 13.35 14.75 9.57
C TYR A 347 14.17 14.25 8.35
N GLU A 348 13.55 14.00 7.19
CA GLU A 348 14.26 13.56 5.96
C GLU A 348 14.58 14.75 5.05
N ASP A 349 15.78 14.74 4.44
CA ASP A 349 16.32 15.91 3.74
C ASP A 349 15.81 16.11 2.31
N ASN A 350 15.29 15.08 1.67
CA ASN A 350 14.87 15.16 0.27
C ASN A 350 13.35 15.27 0.14
N PRO A 351 12.82 16.40 -0.39
CA PRO A 351 11.39 16.55 -0.56
C PRO A 351 10.79 15.43 -1.44
N TYR A 352 9.91 14.65 -0.86
CA TYR A 352 9.21 13.57 -1.53
C TYR A 352 7.74 13.62 -1.16
N MET A 353 6.85 13.55 -2.15
CA MET A 353 5.42 13.44 -1.92
C MET A 353 4.75 12.71 -3.09
N VAL A 354 3.93 11.72 -2.75
CA VAL A 354 3.08 10.99 -3.69
C VAL A 354 1.68 10.95 -3.10
N GLU A 355 0.78 11.73 -3.67
CA GLU A 355 -0.59 11.81 -3.18
C GLU A 355 -1.40 10.58 -3.53
N HIS A 356 -2.28 10.20 -2.60
CA HIS A 356 -3.28 9.16 -2.78
C HIS A 356 -2.75 7.87 -3.40
N VAL A 357 -1.65 7.37 -2.87
CA VAL A 357 -1.11 6.05 -3.23
C VAL A 357 -2.17 4.99 -2.94
N PRO A 358 -2.60 4.18 -3.93
CA PRO A 358 -3.70 3.26 -3.75
C PRO A 358 -3.26 1.90 -3.20
N TRP A 359 -4.20 1.22 -2.51
CA TRP A 359 -4.08 -0.17 -2.06
C TRP A 359 -2.88 -0.43 -1.15
N VAL A 360 -2.81 0.36 -0.08
CA VAL A 360 -1.68 0.35 0.86
C VAL A 360 -1.89 -0.69 1.95
N MET A 361 -0.90 -1.54 2.16
CA MET A 361 -0.82 -2.53 3.23
C MET A 361 0.49 -2.34 3.99
N LEU A 362 0.41 -1.66 5.13
CA LEU A 362 1.57 -1.38 5.98
C LEU A 362 1.94 -2.65 6.77
N PHE A 363 3.22 -3.04 6.73
CA PHE A 363 3.68 -4.27 7.37
C PHE A 363 4.81 -4.05 8.40
N GLN A 364 5.72 -3.10 8.19
CA GLN A 364 6.79 -2.80 9.14
C GLN A 364 7.05 -1.29 9.17
N GLY A 365 6.86 -0.65 10.34
CA GLY A 365 7.02 0.80 10.44
C GLY A 365 6.20 1.51 9.34
N HIS A 366 6.85 2.34 8.55
CA HIS A 366 6.24 2.99 7.38
C HIS A 366 6.35 2.17 6.08
N ASN A 367 6.97 0.99 6.11
CA ASN A 367 7.09 0.15 4.92
C ASN A 367 5.76 -0.53 4.59
N ALA A 368 5.37 -0.48 3.33
CA ALA A 368 4.11 -1.00 2.83
C ALA A 368 4.27 -1.73 1.49
N LEU A 369 3.34 -2.65 1.24
CA LEU A 369 2.98 -3.10 -0.11
C LEU A 369 1.95 -2.13 -0.66
N HIS A 370 2.12 -1.56 -1.85
CA HIS A 370 1.19 -0.59 -2.42
C HIS A 370 1.29 -0.45 -3.94
N GLY A 371 0.27 0.10 -4.58
CA GLY A 371 0.28 0.41 -6.00
C GLY A 371 1.19 1.60 -6.33
N ALA A 372 2.13 1.41 -7.26
CA ALA A 372 2.96 2.50 -7.77
C ALA A 372 2.49 2.92 -9.15
N TYR A 373 1.95 4.12 -9.26
CA TYR A 373 1.45 4.68 -10.52
C TYR A 373 2.48 5.52 -11.27
N TRP A 374 3.60 5.87 -10.65
CA TRP A 374 4.62 6.82 -11.16
C TRP A 374 5.79 6.18 -11.87
N HIS A 375 5.88 4.86 -11.95
CA HIS A 375 6.90 4.15 -12.70
C HIS A 375 6.42 2.79 -13.22
N ASP A 376 7.22 2.22 -14.14
CA ASP A 376 7.04 0.89 -14.71
C ASP A 376 8.37 0.09 -14.66
N GLN A 377 9.02 0.05 -13.48
CA GLN A 377 10.33 -0.60 -13.31
C GLN A 377 10.25 -1.81 -12.36
N PHE A 378 9.17 -2.58 -12.45
CA PHE A 378 9.00 -3.81 -11.67
C PHE A 378 10.02 -4.86 -12.11
N GLY A 379 10.57 -5.62 -11.14
CA GLY A 379 11.72 -6.48 -11.27
C GLY A 379 13.06 -5.81 -10.93
N LYS A 380 13.05 -4.54 -10.44
CA LYS A 380 14.25 -3.79 -10.04
C LYS A 380 14.01 -2.99 -8.76
N ARG A 381 15.03 -2.88 -7.91
CA ARG A 381 14.97 -2.02 -6.70
C ARG A 381 14.79 -0.55 -7.10
N ARG A 382 13.80 0.14 -6.52
CA ARG A 382 13.42 1.51 -6.90
C ARG A 382 12.93 2.39 -5.75
N SER A 383 12.28 1.82 -4.73
CA SER A 383 11.61 2.56 -3.66
C SER A 383 12.56 3.05 -2.55
N HIS A 384 12.02 3.72 -1.54
CA HIS A 384 12.72 4.14 -0.32
C HIS A 384 12.56 3.14 0.84
N GLY A 385 12.07 1.93 0.57
CA GLY A 385 11.85 0.86 1.55
C GLY A 385 10.55 0.08 1.36
N CYS A 386 9.52 0.71 0.82
CA CYS A 386 8.27 0.05 0.44
C CYS A 386 8.47 -0.99 -0.67
N VAL A 387 7.53 -1.89 -0.80
CA VAL A 387 7.42 -2.86 -1.91
C VAL A 387 6.36 -2.35 -2.89
N ASN A 388 6.82 -1.75 -3.98
CA ASN A 388 5.97 -1.21 -5.03
C ASN A 388 5.44 -2.33 -5.93
N LEU A 389 4.15 -2.30 -6.19
CA LEU A 389 3.42 -3.22 -7.07
C LEU A 389 2.84 -2.46 -8.27
N ALA A 390 2.71 -3.13 -9.39
CA ALA A 390 1.93 -2.60 -10.51
C ALA A 390 0.46 -2.42 -10.09
N PRO A 391 -0.28 -1.45 -10.66
CA PRO A 391 -1.62 -1.11 -10.21
C PRO A 391 -2.59 -2.30 -10.13
N LEU A 392 -2.57 -3.18 -11.13
CA LEU A 392 -3.45 -4.35 -11.17
C LEU A 392 -3.10 -5.38 -10.08
N ASP A 393 -1.80 -5.59 -9.84
CA ASP A 393 -1.30 -6.51 -8.83
C ASP A 393 -1.60 -6.00 -7.42
N ALA A 394 -1.37 -4.70 -7.18
CA ALA A 394 -1.65 -4.08 -5.90
C ALA A 394 -3.14 -4.16 -5.54
N ARG A 395 -4.01 -3.89 -6.53
CA ARG A 395 -5.45 -4.01 -6.35
C ARG A 395 -5.86 -5.44 -6.01
N TRP A 396 -5.40 -6.41 -6.82
CA TRP A 396 -5.71 -7.81 -6.59
C TRP A 396 -5.23 -8.26 -5.21
N LEU A 397 -3.99 -7.97 -4.85
CA LEU A 397 -3.39 -8.38 -3.57
C LEU A 397 -4.13 -7.74 -2.39
N PHE A 398 -4.48 -6.46 -2.49
CA PHE A 398 -5.25 -5.74 -1.47
C PHE A 398 -6.65 -6.34 -1.26
N GLU A 399 -7.33 -6.72 -2.34
CA GLU A 399 -8.64 -7.37 -2.27
C GLU A 399 -8.54 -8.83 -1.75
N TRP A 400 -7.46 -9.52 -2.11
CA TRP A 400 -7.20 -10.90 -1.71
C TRP A 400 -6.78 -11.04 -0.24
N VAL A 401 -5.94 -10.15 0.29
CA VAL A 401 -5.46 -10.16 1.68
C VAL A 401 -6.62 -9.97 2.64
N ALA A 402 -6.81 -10.94 3.55
CA ALA A 402 -7.85 -10.86 4.59
C ALA A 402 -7.46 -9.89 5.72
N PRO A 403 -8.46 -9.21 6.32
CA PRO A 403 -9.85 -9.16 5.89
C PRO A 403 -10.03 -8.21 4.70
N ALA A 404 -10.99 -8.51 3.85
CA ALA A 404 -11.45 -7.53 2.87
C ALA A 404 -11.99 -6.28 3.59
N LEU A 405 -11.77 -5.08 3.04
CA LEU A 405 -12.37 -3.88 3.61
C LEU A 405 -13.89 -3.94 3.48
N PRO A 406 -14.62 -3.71 4.58
CA PRO A 406 -16.07 -3.65 4.52
C PRO A 406 -16.56 -2.50 3.64
N ALA A 407 -17.78 -2.61 3.10
CA ALA A 407 -18.39 -1.57 2.31
C ALA A 407 -18.38 -0.21 3.05
N GLY A 408 -17.88 0.83 2.39
CA GLY A 408 -17.72 2.17 2.92
C GLY A 408 -16.49 2.41 3.79
N TRP A 409 -15.74 1.39 4.18
CA TRP A 409 -14.52 1.59 4.96
C TRP A 409 -13.36 2.04 4.07
N THR A 410 -12.57 2.99 4.55
CA THR A 410 -11.38 3.50 3.86
C THR A 410 -10.07 2.96 4.42
N GLY A 411 -10.12 2.36 5.61
CA GLY A 411 -8.97 1.72 6.24
C GLY A 411 -9.37 0.76 7.36
N TYR A 412 -8.47 -0.14 7.68
CA TYR A 412 -8.61 -1.15 8.72
C TYR A 412 -7.29 -1.35 9.46
N LEU A 413 -7.35 -1.40 10.79
CA LEU A 413 -6.23 -1.71 11.68
C LEU A 413 -6.59 -2.99 12.45
N PRO A 414 -5.84 -4.08 12.31
CA PRO A 414 -6.07 -5.31 13.05
C PRO A 414 -6.08 -5.07 14.57
N ALA A 415 -7.05 -5.62 15.24
CA ALA A 415 -7.08 -5.60 16.70
C ALA A 415 -5.98 -6.48 17.30
N ASP A 416 -5.61 -7.53 16.58
CA ASP A 416 -4.60 -8.52 16.95
C ASP A 416 -3.69 -8.78 15.74
N LEU A 417 -2.40 -8.40 15.86
CA LEU A 417 -1.42 -8.60 14.81
C LEU A 417 -1.06 -10.06 14.59
N GLU A 418 -1.22 -10.91 15.61
CA GLU A 418 -0.96 -12.34 15.48
C GLU A 418 -1.90 -13.01 14.47
N ARG A 419 -3.04 -12.35 14.21
CA ARG A 419 -4.06 -12.81 13.27
C ARG A 419 -3.96 -12.18 11.88
N SER A 420 -3.02 -11.29 11.68
CA SER A 420 -2.83 -10.62 10.39
C SER A 420 -2.07 -11.50 9.40
N VAL A 421 -2.29 -11.24 8.12
CA VAL A 421 -1.50 -11.83 7.04
C VAL A 421 -0.05 -11.39 7.19
N VAL A 422 0.87 -12.33 7.15
CA VAL A 422 2.31 -12.08 7.30
C VAL A 422 2.94 -11.83 5.93
N VAL A 423 3.78 -10.81 5.88
CA VAL A 423 4.73 -10.54 4.79
C VAL A 423 6.08 -11.08 5.23
N HIS A 424 6.53 -12.16 4.59
CA HIS A 424 7.86 -12.73 4.73
C HIS A 424 8.79 -12.04 3.75
N VAL A 425 9.80 -11.34 4.23
CA VAL A 425 10.78 -10.63 3.39
C VAL A 425 12.14 -11.29 3.52
N ARG A 426 12.68 -11.78 2.41
CA ARG A 426 14.00 -12.42 2.32
C ARG A 426 14.79 -11.87 1.14
N ASP A 427 16.07 -12.20 1.06
CA ASP A 427 16.96 -11.83 -0.05
C ASP A 427 17.75 -13.07 -0.52
N SER A 428 17.28 -13.71 -1.59
CA SER A 428 17.90 -14.93 -2.16
C SER A 428 19.25 -14.68 -2.81
N SER A 429 19.64 -13.42 -3.06
CA SER A 429 20.96 -13.07 -3.60
C SER A 429 22.07 -13.15 -2.54
N LEU A 430 21.71 -13.30 -1.26
CA LEU A 430 22.64 -13.43 -0.14
C LEU A 430 22.87 -14.92 0.21
N PRO A 431 23.99 -15.24 0.90
CA PRO A 431 24.20 -16.58 1.46
C PRO A 431 23.03 -17.02 2.35
N PRO A 432 22.73 -18.33 2.45
CA PRO A 432 21.57 -18.85 3.17
C PRO A 432 21.45 -18.37 4.61
N ASP A 433 22.55 -18.19 5.32
CA ASP A 433 22.61 -17.69 6.71
C ASP A 433 22.33 -16.17 6.83
N GLN A 434 22.40 -15.44 5.72
CA GLN A 434 22.13 -14.00 5.62
C GLN A 434 20.86 -13.68 4.84
N ALA A 435 20.31 -14.65 4.12
CA ALA A 435 19.16 -14.47 3.25
C ALA A 435 17.90 -14.09 4.03
N PHE A 436 17.78 -14.52 5.28
CA PHE A 436 16.66 -14.23 6.15
C PHE A 436 17.05 -14.11 7.63
N PHE A 437 16.66 -13.02 8.26
CA PHE A 437 16.61 -12.82 9.71
C PHE A 437 15.70 -11.64 10.05
N GLN A 438 15.24 -11.52 11.30
CA GLN A 438 14.37 -10.44 11.73
C GLN A 438 15.17 -9.15 11.94
N GLU A 439 15.18 -8.26 10.95
CA GLU A 439 15.96 -7.01 11.00
C GLU A 439 15.34 -5.91 11.83
N ARG A 440 14.00 -5.84 11.88
CA ARG A 440 13.28 -4.74 12.52
C ARG A 440 12.16 -5.25 13.43
N PRO A 441 11.73 -4.44 14.41
CA PRO A 441 10.57 -4.73 15.22
C PRO A 441 9.29 -4.88 14.38
N ILE A 442 8.36 -5.68 14.89
CA ILE A 442 7.04 -5.91 14.28
C ILE A 442 6.08 -4.77 14.65
N GLY A 443 5.29 -4.34 13.69
CA GLY A 443 4.18 -3.41 13.92
C GLY A 443 4.41 -1.99 13.38
N PRO A 444 3.58 -1.04 13.86
CA PRO A 444 3.69 0.36 13.47
C PRO A 444 5.00 0.99 13.95
N PRO A 445 5.33 2.19 13.44
CA PRO A 445 6.46 2.96 13.94
C PRO A 445 6.35 3.17 15.45
N ASP A 446 7.49 3.15 16.13
CA ASP A 446 7.55 3.51 17.56
C ASP A 446 7.46 5.04 17.70
N PRO A 447 6.42 5.57 18.35
CA PRO A 447 6.25 7.02 18.49
C PRO A 447 7.41 7.71 19.23
N GLU A 448 8.05 7.04 20.19
CA GLU A 448 9.19 7.61 20.93
C GLU A 448 10.45 7.64 20.06
N GLU A 449 10.66 6.62 19.23
CA GLU A 449 11.75 6.62 18.26
C GLU A 449 11.55 7.70 17.19
N GLU A 450 10.33 7.87 16.71
CA GLU A 450 9.98 8.92 15.73
C GLU A 450 10.23 10.32 16.30
N LYS A 451 9.78 10.55 17.53
CA LYS A 451 9.99 11.80 18.23
C LYS A 451 11.48 12.11 18.39
N ARG A 452 12.28 11.12 18.80
CA ARG A 452 13.73 11.28 18.92
C ARG A 452 14.39 11.63 17.58
N ARG A 453 14.01 10.95 16.49
CA ARG A 453 14.52 11.25 15.14
C ARG A 453 14.16 12.65 14.69
N GLN A 454 12.96 13.12 15.02
CA GLN A 454 12.54 14.49 14.74
C GLN A 454 13.38 15.50 15.50
N GLU A 455 13.60 15.30 16.82
CA GLU A 455 14.43 16.16 17.66
C GLU A 455 15.87 16.25 17.12
N GLU A 456 16.48 15.10 16.78
CA GLU A 456 17.83 15.05 16.18
C GLU A 456 17.90 15.77 14.82
N ALA A 457 16.85 15.70 14.01
CA ALA A 457 16.78 16.40 12.72
C ALA A 457 16.65 17.91 12.89
N ASP A 458 15.83 18.35 13.83
CA ASP A 458 15.63 19.76 14.13
C ASP A 458 16.93 20.38 14.70
N GLU A 459 17.68 19.66 15.54
CA GLU A 459 19.00 20.06 16.01
C GLU A 459 19.99 20.23 14.84
N ARG A 460 20.09 19.23 13.94
CA ARG A 460 20.96 19.34 12.75
C ARG A 460 20.61 20.52 11.85
N ARG A 461 19.31 20.78 11.67
CA ARG A 461 18.83 21.94 10.87
C ARG A 461 19.19 23.27 11.53
N ALA A 462 19.07 23.35 12.85
CA ALA A 462 19.46 24.53 13.61
C ALA A 462 20.97 24.77 13.53
N GLU A 463 21.80 23.73 13.67
CA GLU A 463 23.25 23.81 13.51
C GLU A 463 23.64 24.24 12.07
N ALA A 464 23.01 23.63 11.05
CA ALA A 464 23.26 23.99 9.65
C ALA A 464 22.87 25.45 9.36
N ALA A 465 21.76 25.93 9.92
CA ALA A 465 21.31 27.31 9.78
C ALA A 465 22.25 28.29 10.47
N ALA A 466 22.75 27.95 11.65
CA ALA A 466 23.75 28.73 12.38
C ALA A 466 25.09 28.84 11.60
N ALA A 467 25.58 27.70 11.09
CA ALA A 467 26.79 27.66 10.26
C ALA A 467 26.66 28.47 8.98
N ALA A 468 25.46 28.41 8.34
CA ALA A 468 25.17 29.22 7.14
C ALA A 468 25.10 30.71 7.44
N ALA A 469 24.59 31.11 8.61
CA ALA A 469 24.56 32.51 9.05
C ALA A 469 25.98 33.06 9.37
N GLU A 470 26.85 32.22 9.91
CA GLU A 470 28.26 32.59 10.15
C GLU A 470 29.11 32.68 8.87
N ALA A 471 28.71 31.87 7.83
CA ALA A 471 29.42 31.84 6.55
C ALA A 471 29.08 33.02 5.62
N VAL A 472 28.09 33.87 5.93
CA VAL A 472 27.80 35.11 5.19
C VAL A 472 28.91 36.12 5.46
N PRO A 473 29.79 36.45 4.48
CA PRO A 473 30.83 37.42 4.69
C PRO A 473 30.24 38.80 4.98
N ALA A 474 30.84 39.54 5.92
CA ALA A 474 30.55 40.94 6.20
C ALA A 474 30.93 41.85 5.01
N ALA A 475 30.32 41.61 3.84
CA ALA A 475 30.56 42.36 2.59
C ALA A 475 29.60 43.56 2.39
N ALA A 476 28.94 44.02 3.44
CA ALA A 476 27.99 45.13 3.35
C ALA A 476 28.32 46.34 4.28
N ALA A 477 29.57 46.49 4.74
CA ALA A 477 29.99 47.63 5.59
C ALA A 477 31.12 48.44 4.97
N ALA A 478 31.27 48.45 3.66
CA ALA A 478 32.18 49.35 2.95
C ALA A 478 31.55 49.80 1.62
N GLY A 479 30.71 50.82 1.69
CA GLY A 479 30.09 51.48 0.51
C GLY A 479 29.35 52.72 0.96
#